data_ba1f3b8542eea3e4435b2990bf6081f3
#
_entry.id   ba1f3b8542eea3e4435b2990bf6081f3
#
_cell.length_a   1.000
_cell.length_b   1.000
_cell.length_c   1.000
_cell.angle_alpha   90.00
_cell.angle_beta   90.00
_cell.angle_gamma   90.00
#
_symmetry.space_group_name_H-M   'P 1'
#
loop_
_entity.id
_entity.type
_entity.pdbx_description
1 polymer ?
#
loop_
_entity_poly.entity_id
_entity_poly.type
_entity_poly.pdbx_seq_one_letter_code
_entity_poly.pdbx_strand_id
1 'polypeptide(L)'
;MWRPMVERIAGLGRFGRFAARVARACAPPIAAGPVADQLWAVLVRCALPVLATTVPLGMVMALQALAIFDQYGAQRLLSSLVSVATFRELSPVLASVLVAAQGGSACAAELGAMRIREEIDATEVMAVDPVRVHVAPRMLALAIAAPVLNLAGSLGGVVGGWLCAVGLNGEPGGIYWANLWAMTRPVDLFGGIAKTAVFGVIIGLVACYHGFHATGGAPGVGRAVNDTVVVSCTAFVVANYFLSSALYAW
;
A
#
# COMPACT_ATOMS: atom_id res chain seq x y z
N MET A 1 -0.46 -9.32 36.49
CA MET A 1 -1.45 -9.18 35.38
C MET A 1 -1.39 -7.82 34.67
N TRP A 2 -0.89 -6.74 35.27
CA TRP A 2 -0.84 -5.38 34.69
C TRP A 2 0.41 -5.09 33.83
N ARG A 3 1.53 -5.79 34.03
CA ARG A 3 2.78 -5.57 33.27
C ARG A 3 2.64 -5.61 31.74
N PRO A 4 1.95 -6.60 31.12
CA PRO A 4 1.85 -6.63 29.65
C PRO A 4 0.99 -5.51 29.07
N MET A 5 0.02 -5.00 29.84
CA MET A 5 -0.79 -3.84 29.42
C MET A 5 0.02 -2.55 29.45
N VAL A 6 0.81 -2.33 30.50
CA VAL A 6 1.69 -1.15 30.63
C VAL A 6 2.76 -1.14 29.53
N GLU A 7 3.33 -2.30 29.19
CA GLU A 7 4.30 -2.43 28.10
C GLU A 7 3.70 -2.13 26.73
N ARG A 8 2.45 -2.56 26.47
CA ARG A 8 1.72 -2.23 25.23
C ARG A 8 1.40 -0.74 25.12
N ILE A 9 0.95 -0.11 26.19
CA ILE A 9 0.68 1.33 26.24
C ILE A 9 1.96 2.14 26.07
N ALA A 10 3.06 1.72 26.72
CA ALA A 10 4.37 2.32 26.53
C ALA A 10 4.89 2.15 25.08
N GLY A 11 4.59 1.03 24.44
CA GLY A 11 4.87 0.78 23.02
C GLY A 11 4.15 1.77 22.10
N LEU A 12 2.85 1.96 22.31
CA LEU A 12 2.04 2.95 21.56
C LEU A 12 2.57 4.37 21.77
N GLY A 13 2.97 4.72 23.00
CA GLY A 13 3.57 6.02 23.29
C GLY A 13 4.92 6.25 22.60
N ARG A 14 5.74 5.21 22.48
CA ARG A 14 7.01 5.26 21.72
C ARG A 14 6.75 5.43 20.23
N PHE A 15 5.83 4.66 19.67
CA PHE A 15 5.42 4.77 18.27
C PHE A 15 4.86 6.17 17.95
N GLY A 16 3.99 6.71 18.80
CA GLY A 16 3.42 8.05 18.61
C GLY A 16 4.48 9.15 18.64
N ARG A 17 5.46 9.07 19.56
CA ARG A 17 6.59 10.02 19.58
C ARG A 17 7.49 9.90 18.36
N PHE A 18 7.73 8.68 17.88
CA PHE A 18 8.46 8.45 16.65
C PHE A 18 7.71 9.02 15.42
N ALA A 19 6.40 8.74 15.30
CA ALA A 19 5.57 9.28 14.22
C ALA A 19 5.58 10.83 14.21
N ALA A 20 5.48 11.47 15.38
CA ALA A 20 5.57 12.93 15.50
C ALA A 20 6.97 13.47 15.11
N ARG A 21 8.05 12.73 15.41
CA ARG A 21 9.41 13.08 14.97
C ARG A 21 9.54 12.96 13.45
N VAL A 22 9.05 11.87 12.87
CA VAL A 22 9.06 11.64 11.42
C VAL A 22 8.24 12.71 10.70
N ALA A 23 7.05 13.04 11.19
CA ALA A 23 6.21 14.10 10.61
C ALA A 23 6.93 15.47 10.59
N ARG A 24 7.67 15.80 11.66
CA ARG A 24 8.50 17.02 11.70
C ARG A 24 9.70 16.94 10.76
N ALA A 25 10.32 15.76 10.63
CA ALA A 25 11.44 15.54 9.73
C ALA A 25 11.02 15.60 8.24
N CYS A 26 9.78 15.28 7.93
CA CYS A 26 9.18 15.43 6.59
C CYS A 26 8.79 16.88 6.23
N ALA A 27 8.98 17.85 7.15
CA ALA A 27 8.77 19.26 6.82
C ALA A 27 9.88 19.79 5.90
N PRO A 28 9.55 20.64 4.89
CA PRO A 28 10.54 21.20 3.96
C PRO A 28 11.63 22.02 4.67
N PRO A 29 12.87 22.07 4.13
CA PRO A 29 13.32 21.51 2.86
C PRO A 29 13.81 20.07 2.97
N ILE A 30 13.24 19.16 2.18
CA ILE A 30 13.74 17.80 2.01
C ILE A 30 14.46 17.72 0.66
N ALA A 31 15.60 17.06 0.61
CA ALA A 31 16.31 16.80 -0.64
C ALA A 31 15.46 15.86 -1.52
N ALA A 32 15.06 16.33 -2.70
CA ALA A 32 14.22 15.57 -3.61
C ALA A 32 14.91 14.33 -4.19
N GLY A 33 16.25 14.37 -4.36
CA GLY A 33 17.03 13.27 -4.91
C GLY A 33 16.84 11.95 -4.15
N PRO A 34 17.16 11.88 -2.84
CA PRO A 34 16.98 10.66 -2.05
C PRO A 34 15.54 10.14 -2.03
N VAL A 35 14.54 11.01 -2.07
CA VAL A 35 13.12 10.61 -2.16
C VAL A 35 12.83 9.96 -3.51
N ALA A 36 13.32 10.54 -4.61
CA ALA A 36 13.12 10.02 -5.96
C ALA A 36 13.81 8.65 -6.15
N ASP A 37 15.02 8.48 -5.64
CA ASP A 37 15.76 7.22 -5.71
C ASP A 37 15.03 6.10 -4.96
N GLN A 38 14.55 6.39 -3.74
CA GLN A 38 13.77 5.43 -2.96
C GLN A 38 12.41 5.14 -3.59
N LEU A 39 11.73 6.15 -4.12
CA LEU A 39 10.46 5.99 -4.83
C LEU A 39 10.64 5.09 -6.05
N TRP A 40 11.66 5.33 -6.87
CA TRP A 40 11.97 4.52 -8.04
C TRP A 40 12.24 3.06 -7.65
N ALA A 41 13.06 2.82 -6.63
CA ALA A 41 13.37 1.49 -6.15
C ALA A 41 12.11 0.72 -5.70
N VAL A 42 11.18 1.38 -4.98
CA VAL A 42 9.91 0.78 -4.55
C VAL A 42 8.99 0.50 -5.74
N LEU A 43 8.85 1.46 -6.66
CA LEU A 43 8.00 1.30 -7.84
C LEU A 43 8.44 0.13 -8.72
N VAL A 44 9.71 0.06 -9.06
CA VAL A 44 10.25 -1.03 -9.90
C VAL A 44 10.09 -2.39 -9.22
N ARG A 45 10.34 -2.47 -7.92
CA ARG A 45 10.23 -3.72 -7.14
C ARG A 45 8.78 -4.20 -7.04
N CYS A 46 7.82 -3.29 -6.86
CA CYS A 46 6.42 -3.64 -6.60
C CYS A 46 5.54 -3.68 -7.86
N ALA A 47 5.93 -3.03 -8.97
CA ALA A 47 5.09 -2.91 -10.16
C ALA A 47 4.70 -4.27 -10.76
N LEU A 48 5.68 -5.14 -10.99
CA LEU A 48 5.43 -6.46 -11.57
C LEU A 48 4.53 -7.34 -10.65
N PRO A 49 4.80 -7.50 -9.34
CA PRO A 49 3.92 -8.22 -8.44
C PRO A 49 2.50 -7.66 -8.38
N VAL A 50 2.33 -6.34 -8.40
CA VAL A 50 1.00 -5.71 -8.40
C VAL A 50 0.23 -6.09 -9.66
N LEU A 51 0.82 -5.95 -10.84
CA LEU A 51 0.16 -6.33 -12.10
C LEU A 51 -0.09 -7.84 -12.19
N ALA A 52 0.87 -8.66 -11.79
CA ALA A 52 0.76 -10.12 -11.80
C ALA A 52 -0.35 -10.65 -10.87
N THR A 53 -0.74 -9.90 -9.86
CA THR A 53 -1.85 -10.27 -8.96
C THR A 53 -3.18 -9.64 -9.36
N THR A 54 -3.18 -8.38 -9.78
CA THR A 54 -4.42 -7.66 -10.08
C THR A 54 -5.06 -8.10 -11.40
N VAL A 55 -4.28 -8.46 -12.42
CA VAL A 55 -4.82 -8.95 -13.71
C VAL A 55 -5.60 -10.26 -13.52
N PRO A 56 -5.03 -11.35 -12.95
CA PRO A 56 -5.79 -12.57 -12.72
C PRO A 56 -6.99 -12.40 -11.79
N LEU A 57 -6.87 -11.55 -10.77
CA LEU A 57 -8.01 -11.28 -9.88
C LEU A 57 -9.14 -10.54 -10.59
N GLY A 58 -8.81 -9.59 -11.49
CA GLY A 58 -9.80 -8.97 -12.37
C GLY A 58 -10.52 -9.99 -13.26
N MET A 59 -9.77 -10.98 -13.81
CA MET A 59 -10.35 -12.09 -14.59
C MET A 59 -11.31 -12.94 -13.74
N VAL A 60 -10.89 -13.31 -12.54
CA VAL A 60 -11.72 -14.11 -11.60
C VAL A 60 -12.99 -13.36 -11.22
N MET A 61 -12.88 -12.06 -10.93
CA MET A 61 -14.05 -11.23 -10.64
C MET A 61 -15.03 -11.16 -11.81
N ALA A 62 -14.53 -11.03 -13.04
CA ALA A 62 -15.36 -11.04 -14.23
C ALA A 62 -16.05 -12.41 -14.43
N LEU A 63 -15.34 -13.54 -14.22
CA LEU A 63 -15.92 -14.89 -14.29
C LEU A 63 -17.04 -15.08 -13.26
N GLN A 64 -16.83 -14.65 -12.02
CA GLN A 64 -17.85 -14.75 -10.97
C GLN A 64 -19.07 -13.87 -11.29
N ALA A 65 -18.83 -12.65 -11.79
CA ALA A 65 -19.90 -11.75 -12.16
C ALA A 65 -20.70 -12.28 -13.35
N LEU A 66 -20.05 -12.87 -14.38
CA LEU A 66 -20.72 -13.53 -15.49
C LEU A 66 -21.64 -14.65 -14.99
N ALA A 67 -21.13 -15.56 -14.16
CA ALA A 67 -21.90 -16.68 -13.64
C ALA A 67 -23.18 -16.25 -12.89
N ILE A 68 -23.14 -15.09 -12.21
CA ILE A 68 -24.30 -14.52 -11.52
C ILE A 68 -25.23 -13.82 -12.50
N PHE A 69 -24.71 -12.93 -13.36
CA PHE A 69 -25.52 -12.10 -14.23
C PHE A 69 -26.17 -12.86 -15.38
N ASP A 70 -25.60 -13.99 -15.83
CA ASP A 70 -26.24 -14.88 -16.79
C ASP A 70 -27.58 -15.45 -16.29
N GLN A 71 -27.66 -15.76 -14.99
CA GLN A 71 -28.90 -16.27 -14.38
C GLN A 71 -30.02 -15.23 -14.34
N TYR A 72 -29.67 -13.93 -14.35
CA TYR A 72 -30.64 -12.83 -14.27
C TYR A 72 -30.78 -12.07 -15.60
N GLY A 73 -30.11 -12.46 -16.66
CA GLY A 73 -30.11 -11.73 -17.96
C GLY A 73 -29.51 -10.32 -17.87
N ALA A 74 -28.67 -10.06 -16.85
CA ALA A 74 -28.13 -8.74 -16.53
C ALA A 74 -26.65 -8.58 -16.92
N GLN A 75 -26.19 -9.26 -17.96
CA GLN A 75 -24.78 -9.28 -18.40
C GLN A 75 -24.18 -7.88 -18.60
N ARG A 76 -24.99 -6.89 -18.98
CA ARG A 76 -24.56 -5.50 -19.18
C ARG A 76 -23.99 -4.83 -17.92
N LEU A 77 -24.30 -5.35 -16.72
CA LEU A 77 -23.83 -4.82 -15.45
C LEU A 77 -22.44 -5.35 -15.05
N LEU A 78 -21.89 -6.32 -15.78
CA LEU A 78 -20.64 -6.99 -15.49
C LEU A 78 -19.46 -6.00 -15.38
N SER A 79 -19.24 -5.20 -16.41
CA SER A 79 -18.11 -4.26 -16.44
C SER A 79 -18.21 -3.21 -15.36
N SER A 80 -19.44 -2.81 -15.00
CA SER A 80 -19.71 -1.86 -13.91
C SER A 80 -19.33 -2.45 -12.55
N LEU A 81 -19.70 -3.71 -12.30
CA LEU A 81 -19.33 -4.38 -11.04
C LEU A 81 -17.81 -4.55 -10.93
N VAL A 82 -17.17 -5.02 -12.01
CA VAL A 82 -15.71 -5.21 -12.05
C VAL A 82 -15.00 -3.88 -11.81
N SER A 83 -15.45 -2.79 -12.43
CA SER A 83 -14.81 -1.48 -12.25
C SER A 83 -14.95 -0.96 -10.82
N VAL A 84 -16.18 -0.94 -10.28
CA VAL A 84 -16.44 -0.44 -8.92
C VAL A 84 -15.70 -1.26 -7.87
N ALA A 85 -15.76 -2.59 -7.96
CA ALA A 85 -15.04 -3.48 -7.04
C ALA A 85 -13.52 -3.27 -7.12
N THR A 86 -12.98 -3.12 -8.34
CA THR A 86 -11.55 -2.92 -8.56
C THR A 86 -11.08 -1.57 -8.01
N PHE A 87 -11.73 -0.48 -8.35
CA PHE A 87 -11.30 0.86 -7.94
C PHE A 87 -11.49 1.13 -6.45
N ARG A 88 -12.61 0.65 -5.87
CA ARG A 88 -12.92 0.95 -4.46
C ARG A 88 -12.19 0.08 -3.46
N GLU A 89 -12.01 -1.22 -3.77
CA GLU A 89 -11.55 -2.18 -2.76
C GLU A 89 -10.36 -3.04 -3.23
N LEU A 90 -10.48 -3.73 -4.36
CA LEU A 90 -9.47 -4.73 -4.75
C LEU A 90 -8.09 -4.11 -4.99
N SER A 91 -8.01 -3.10 -5.86
CA SER A 91 -6.73 -2.49 -6.20
C SER A 91 -6.09 -1.76 -5.01
N PRO A 92 -6.82 -0.92 -4.22
CA PRO A 92 -6.25 -0.27 -3.05
C PRO A 92 -5.68 -1.25 -2.02
N VAL A 93 -6.40 -2.32 -1.73
CA VAL A 93 -5.96 -3.31 -0.73
C VAL A 93 -4.79 -4.13 -1.25
N LEU A 94 -4.88 -4.66 -2.48
CA LEU A 94 -3.82 -5.51 -3.06
C LEU A 94 -2.52 -4.75 -3.28
N ALA A 95 -2.59 -3.53 -3.84
CA ALA A 95 -1.43 -2.69 -4.01
C ALA A 95 -0.75 -2.42 -2.66
N SER A 96 -1.53 -2.12 -1.61
CA SER A 96 -1.00 -1.85 -0.27
C SER A 96 -0.40 -3.08 0.40
N VAL A 97 -1.00 -4.27 0.25
CA VAL A 97 -0.42 -5.54 0.73
C VAL A 97 0.96 -5.77 0.09
N LEU A 98 1.05 -5.58 -1.23
CA LEU A 98 2.30 -5.80 -1.96
C LEU A 98 3.35 -4.74 -1.66
N VAL A 99 2.94 -3.48 -1.49
CA VAL A 99 3.83 -2.41 -1.02
C VAL A 99 4.35 -2.71 0.39
N ALA A 100 3.51 -3.20 1.31
CA ALA A 100 3.94 -3.58 2.65
C ALA A 100 4.90 -4.78 2.61
N ALA A 101 4.58 -5.81 1.82
CA ALA A 101 5.36 -7.04 1.73
C ALA A 101 6.70 -6.86 1.03
N GLN A 102 6.79 -5.97 0.04
CA GLN A 102 8.02 -5.76 -0.75
C GLN A 102 8.73 -4.45 -0.38
N GLY A 103 8.03 -3.32 -0.48
CA GLY A 103 8.59 -2.01 -0.20
C GLY A 103 8.85 -1.77 1.28
N GLY A 104 7.84 -2.06 2.12
CA GLY A 104 7.93 -1.93 3.57
C GLY A 104 8.97 -2.85 4.20
N SER A 105 8.96 -4.13 3.80
CA SER A 105 9.94 -5.12 4.26
C SER A 105 11.37 -4.74 3.89
N ALA A 106 11.60 -4.28 2.66
CA ALA A 106 12.92 -3.82 2.21
C ALA A 106 13.37 -2.57 2.98
N CYS A 107 12.50 -1.60 3.19
CA CYS A 107 12.78 -0.42 4.00
C CYS A 107 13.18 -0.80 5.44
N ALA A 108 12.43 -1.71 6.07
CA ALA A 108 12.75 -2.20 7.42
C ALA A 108 14.08 -2.96 7.47
N ALA A 109 14.38 -3.77 6.44
CA ALA A 109 15.63 -4.51 6.33
C ALA A 109 16.83 -3.57 6.17
N GLU A 110 16.73 -2.57 5.29
CA GLU A 110 17.79 -1.59 5.06
C GLU A 110 18.09 -0.76 6.30
N LEU A 111 17.04 -0.18 6.93
CA LEU A 111 17.21 0.59 8.16
C LEU A 111 17.73 -0.28 9.32
N GLY A 112 17.23 -1.52 9.42
CA GLY A 112 17.71 -2.47 10.41
C GLY A 112 19.18 -2.86 10.21
N ALA A 113 19.62 -3.04 8.97
CA ALA A 113 21.03 -3.28 8.64
C ALA A 113 21.91 -2.06 8.98
N MET A 114 21.47 -0.84 8.66
CA MET A 114 22.17 0.40 9.04
C MET A 114 22.27 0.56 10.57
N ARG A 115 21.22 0.15 11.30
CA ARG A 115 21.22 0.17 12.77
C ARG A 115 22.25 -0.78 13.36
N ILE A 116 22.36 -2.00 12.82
CA ILE A 116 23.33 -3.01 13.30
C ILE A 116 24.78 -2.62 12.96
N ARG A 117 24.98 -1.92 11.84
CA ARG A 117 26.30 -1.43 11.44
C ARG A 117 26.70 -0.12 12.12
N GLU A 118 25.86 0.37 13.04
CA GLU A 118 26.09 1.63 13.78
C GLU A 118 26.12 2.88 12.86
N GLU A 119 25.66 2.76 11.60
CA GLU A 119 25.63 3.89 10.63
C GLU A 119 24.68 5.01 11.11
N ILE A 120 23.57 4.61 11.77
CA ILE A 120 22.60 5.57 12.35
C ILE A 120 23.25 6.31 13.52
N ASP A 121 23.98 5.61 14.38
CA ASP A 121 24.67 6.20 15.54
C ASP A 121 25.83 7.09 15.08
N ALA A 122 26.57 6.70 14.04
CA ALA A 122 27.61 7.53 13.42
C ALA A 122 27.01 8.85 12.88
N THR A 123 25.82 8.81 12.31
CA THR A 123 25.11 10.01 11.82
C THR A 123 24.76 10.96 12.98
N GLU A 124 24.33 10.43 14.13
CA GLU A 124 24.08 11.24 15.34
C GLU A 124 25.36 11.88 15.88
N VAL A 125 26.48 11.17 15.89
CA VAL A 125 27.80 11.72 16.34
C VAL A 125 28.23 12.88 15.45
N MET A 126 27.89 12.86 14.15
CA MET A 126 28.13 13.98 13.24
C MET A 126 27.16 15.16 13.42
N ALA A 127 26.33 15.17 14.47
CA ALA A 127 25.31 16.20 14.77
C ALA A 127 24.25 16.35 13.62
N VAL A 128 24.00 15.30 12.86
CA VAL A 128 22.96 15.25 11.82
C VAL A 128 21.79 14.41 12.34
N ASP A 129 20.55 14.87 12.15
CA ASP A 129 19.37 14.09 12.56
C ASP A 129 19.17 12.88 11.64
N PRO A 130 19.40 11.65 12.12
CA PRO A 130 19.28 10.44 11.31
C PRO A 130 17.85 10.19 10.81
N VAL A 131 16.83 10.67 11.54
CA VAL A 131 15.44 10.55 11.12
C VAL A 131 15.21 11.36 9.84
N ARG A 132 15.80 12.55 9.75
CA ARG A 132 15.66 13.41 8.59
C ARG A 132 16.38 12.86 7.36
N VAL A 133 17.56 12.25 7.55
CA VAL A 133 18.40 11.78 6.44
C VAL A 133 17.98 10.38 5.96
N HIS A 134 17.69 9.47 6.87
CA HIS A 134 17.47 8.06 6.53
C HIS A 134 15.99 7.65 6.54
N VAL A 135 15.16 8.22 7.43
CA VAL A 135 13.76 7.81 7.62
C VAL A 135 12.82 8.61 6.73
N ALA A 136 12.92 9.93 6.72
CA ALA A 136 11.98 10.79 6.01
C ALA A 136 11.89 10.52 4.50
N PRO A 137 13.00 10.33 3.74
CA PRO A 137 12.92 10.01 2.32
C PRO A 137 12.23 8.67 2.04
N ARG A 138 12.49 7.64 2.84
CA ARG A 138 11.88 6.31 2.70
C ARG A 138 10.38 6.33 3.00
N MET A 139 10.01 7.03 4.07
CA MET A 139 8.60 7.19 4.44
C MET A 139 7.80 7.91 3.34
N LEU A 140 8.32 9.01 2.81
CA LEU A 140 7.69 9.74 1.70
C LEU A 140 7.62 8.92 0.43
N ALA A 141 8.67 8.17 0.11
CA ALA A 141 8.69 7.28 -1.04
C ALA A 141 7.58 6.22 -0.97
N LEU A 142 7.39 5.57 0.18
CA LEU A 142 6.32 4.59 0.39
C LEU A 142 4.92 5.23 0.34
N ALA A 143 4.77 6.42 0.92
CA ALA A 143 3.51 7.17 0.91
C ALA A 143 3.09 7.57 -0.52
N ILE A 144 4.04 7.88 -1.41
CA ILE A 144 3.78 8.23 -2.81
C ILE A 144 3.68 6.97 -3.69
N ALA A 145 4.49 5.94 -3.42
CA ALA A 145 4.47 4.71 -4.21
C ALA A 145 3.12 3.97 -4.13
N ALA A 146 2.48 3.93 -2.96
CA ALA A 146 1.24 3.19 -2.77
C ALA A 146 0.10 3.69 -3.68
N PRO A 147 -0.23 5.00 -3.78
CA PRO A 147 -1.25 5.47 -4.72
C PRO A 147 -0.85 5.31 -6.19
N VAL A 148 0.43 5.44 -6.54
CA VAL A 148 0.90 5.20 -7.92
C VAL A 148 0.70 3.74 -8.32
N LEU A 149 1.08 2.80 -7.44
CA LEU A 149 0.90 1.37 -7.68
C LEU A 149 -0.57 0.95 -7.65
N ASN A 150 -1.42 1.64 -6.89
CA ASN A 150 -2.85 1.44 -6.95
C ASN A 150 -3.43 1.80 -8.32
N LEU A 151 -2.97 2.89 -8.95
CA LEU A 151 -3.39 3.21 -10.32
C LEU A 151 -3.00 2.11 -11.31
N ALA A 152 -1.77 1.62 -11.21
CA ALA A 152 -1.31 0.50 -12.04
C ALA A 152 -2.13 -0.78 -11.79
N GLY A 153 -2.42 -1.09 -10.52
CA GLY A 153 -3.25 -2.23 -10.13
C GLY A 153 -4.70 -2.10 -10.60
N SER A 154 -5.27 -0.90 -10.55
CA SER A 154 -6.62 -0.63 -11.06
C SER A 154 -6.72 -0.86 -12.57
N LEU A 155 -5.74 -0.38 -13.32
CA LEU A 155 -5.64 -0.66 -14.76
C LEU A 155 -5.48 -2.16 -15.02
N GLY A 156 -4.63 -2.85 -14.26
CA GLY A 156 -4.44 -4.29 -14.35
C GLY A 156 -5.74 -5.06 -14.12
N GLY A 157 -6.50 -4.72 -13.08
CA GLY A 157 -7.78 -5.36 -12.76
C GLY A 157 -8.85 -5.16 -13.83
N VAL A 158 -8.97 -3.92 -14.39
CA VAL A 158 -9.89 -3.61 -15.49
C VAL A 158 -9.50 -4.36 -16.76
N VAL A 159 -8.21 -4.40 -17.11
CA VAL A 159 -7.69 -5.15 -18.25
C VAL A 159 -7.92 -6.65 -18.07
N GLY A 160 -7.71 -7.18 -16.88
CA GLY A 160 -8.02 -8.57 -16.53
C GLY A 160 -9.49 -8.90 -16.73
N GLY A 161 -10.39 -8.05 -16.23
CA GLY A 161 -11.83 -8.17 -16.47
C GLY A 161 -12.21 -8.14 -17.94
N TRP A 162 -11.60 -7.25 -18.72
CA TRP A 162 -11.79 -7.17 -20.17
C TRP A 162 -11.31 -8.43 -20.90
N LEU A 163 -10.13 -8.94 -20.55
CA LEU A 163 -9.60 -10.18 -21.13
C LEU A 163 -10.53 -11.36 -20.89
N CYS A 164 -11.14 -11.44 -19.73
CA CYS A 164 -12.10 -12.49 -19.42
C CYS A 164 -13.43 -12.29 -20.18
N ALA A 165 -14.04 -11.12 -20.09
CA ALA A 165 -15.37 -10.85 -20.67
C ALA A 165 -15.35 -10.90 -22.21
N VAL A 166 -14.38 -10.24 -22.82
CA VAL A 166 -14.28 -10.12 -24.27
C VAL A 166 -13.45 -11.25 -24.88
N GLY A 167 -12.29 -11.56 -24.30
CA GLY A 167 -11.35 -12.53 -24.88
C GLY A 167 -11.80 -13.98 -24.71
N LEU A 168 -12.37 -14.34 -23.55
CA LEU A 168 -12.77 -15.72 -23.26
C LEU A 168 -14.27 -15.97 -23.49
N ASN A 169 -15.14 -15.00 -23.19
CA ASN A 169 -16.59 -15.18 -23.28
C ASN A 169 -17.22 -14.53 -24.52
N GLY A 170 -16.43 -13.82 -25.37
CA GLY A 170 -16.90 -13.28 -26.64
C GLY A 170 -17.86 -12.10 -26.53
N GLU A 171 -17.91 -11.40 -25.40
CA GLU A 171 -18.71 -10.18 -25.27
C GLU A 171 -18.21 -9.06 -26.20
N PRO A 172 -19.10 -8.21 -26.74
CA PRO A 172 -18.67 -7.08 -27.55
C PRO A 172 -17.85 -6.07 -26.72
N GLY A 173 -16.57 -5.89 -27.07
CA GLY A 173 -15.64 -5.03 -26.31
C GLY A 173 -16.11 -3.58 -26.19
N GLY A 174 -16.85 -3.06 -27.20
CA GLY A 174 -17.42 -1.71 -27.14
C GLY A 174 -18.45 -1.54 -26.02
N ILE A 175 -19.25 -2.58 -25.74
CA ILE A 175 -20.25 -2.58 -24.67
C ILE A 175 -19.54 -2.61 -23.29
N TYR A 176 -18.48 -3.39 -23.15
CA TYR A 176 -17.69 -3.46 -21.94
C TYR A 176 -17.16 -2.06 -21.54
N TRP A 177 -16.49 -1.37 -22.46
CA TRP A 177 -15.94 -0.04 -22.19
C TRP A 177 -17.02 1.03 -21.99
N ALA A 178 -18.11 1.01 -22.77
CA ALA A 178 -19.20 1.96 -22.61
C ALA A 178 -19.84 1.86 -21.21
N ASN A 179 -20.13 0.66 -20.75
CA ASN A 179 -20.74 0.43 -19.43
C ASN A 179 -19.76 0.73 -18.29
N LEU A 180 -18.47 0.42 -18.48
CA LEU A 180 -17.43 0.74 -17.50
C LEU A 180 -17.40 2.25 -17.24
N TRP A 181 -17.32 3.07 -18.30
CA TRP A 181 -17.27 4.54 -18.14
C TRP A 181 -18.60 5.15 -17.67
N ALA A 182 -19.73 4.55 -18.05
CA ALA A 182 -21.04 5.05 -17.61
C ALA A 182 -21.28 4.92 -16.11
N MET A 183 -20.69 3.91 -15.45
CA MET A 183 -20.93 3.61 -14.05
C MET A 183 -19.77 4.01 -13.13
N THR A 184 -18.54 4.10 -13.66
CA THR A 184 -17.38 4.51 -12.87
C THR A 184 -17.45 6.01 -12.58
N ARG A 185 -17.56 6.36 -11.33
CA ARG A 185 -17.56 7.76 -10.89
C ARG A 185 -16.13 8.23 -10.60
N PRO A 186 -15.79 9.50 -10.86
CA PRO A 186 -14.49 10.05 -10.48
C PRO A 186 -14.18 9.84 -8.99
N VAL A 187 -15.20 9.85 -8.13
CA VAL A 187 -15.08 9.59 -6.69
C VAL A 187 -14.49 8.20 -6.41
N ASP A 188 -14.75 7.20 -7.23
CA ASP A 188 -14.24 5.84 -7.04
C ASP A 188 -12.72 5.80 -7.23
N LEU A 189 -12.22 6.49 -8.27
CA LEU A 189 -10.80 6.59 -8.54
C LEU A 189 -10.07 7.43 -7.48
N PHE A 190 -10.58 8.64 -7.21
CA PHE A 190 -9.98 9.53 -6.21
C PHE A 190 -10.07 8.96 -4.79
N GLY A 191 -11.16 8.28 -4.46
CA GLY A 191 -11.32 7.59 -3.19
C GLY A 191 -10.29 6.48 -3.01
N GLY A 192 -10.03 5.68 -4.05
CA GLY A 192 -8.97 4.67 -4.06
C GLY A 192 -7.57 5.26 -3.87
N ILE A 193 -7.27 6.39 -4.55
CA ILE A 193 -6.01 7.12 -4.39
C ILE A 193 -5.86 7.65 -2.96
N ALA A 194 -6.89 8.28 -2.42
CA ALA A 194 -6.86 8.84 -1.06
C ALA A 194 -6.66 7.74 0.00
N LYS A 195 -7.37 6.60 -0.14
CA LYS A 195 -7.19 5.44 0.74
C LYS A 195 -5.76 4.92 0.70
N THR A 196 -5.21 4.72 -0.49
CA THR A 196 -3.85 4.19 -0.64
C THR A 196 -2.76 5.16 -0.20
N ALA A 197 -2.99 6.47 -0.30
CA ALA A 197 -2.09 7.45 0.29
C ALA A 197 -2.00 7.31 1.82
N VAL A 198 -3.15 7.11 2.49
CA VAL A 198 -3.18 6.83 3.94
C VAL A 198 -2.50 5.50 4.25
N PHE A 199 -2.76 4.45 3.46
CA PHE A 199 -2.12 3.15 3.66
C PHE A 199 -0.60 3.23 3.47
N GLY A 200 -0.13 3.96 2.46
CA GLY A 200 1.29 4.19 2.24
C GLY A 200 1.97 4.90 3.42
N VAL A 201 1.30 5.87 4.03
CA VAL A 201 1.77 6.52 5.27
C VAL A 201 1.84 5.54 6.43
N ILE A 202 0.82 4.70 6.62
CA ILE A 202 0.80 3.67 7.66
C ILE A 202 1.96 2.69 7.45
N ILE A 203 2.11 2.16 6.24
CA ILE A 203 3.17 1.22 5.87
C ILE A 203 4.55 1.85 6.10
N GLY A 204 4.75 3.08 5.63
CA GLY A 204 6.01 3.80 5.77
C GLY A 204 6.38 4.05 7.22
N LEU A 205 5.44 4.48 8.06
CA LEU A 205 5.67 4.70 9.50
C LEU A 205 6.02 3.40 10.22
N VAL A 206 5.28 2.32 9.97
CA VAL A 206 5.52 1.02 10.60
C VAL A 206 6.87 0.44 10.17
N ALA A 207 7.17 0.47 8.86
CA ALA A 207 8.43 -0.02 8.32
C ALA A 207 9.64 0.72 8.90
N CYS A 208 9.57 2.05 8.91
CA CYS A 208 10.61 2.87 9.48
C CYS A 208 10.76 2.67 10.99
N TYR A 209 9.66 2.48 11.73
CA TYR A 209 9.70 2.25 13.17
C TYR A 209 10.41 0.95 13.51
N HIS A 210 10.01 -0.17 12.89
CA HIS A 210 10.61 -1.47 13.15
C HIS A 210 12.06 -1.55 12.68
N GLY A 211 12.38 -1.00 11.51
CA GLY A 211 13.74 -0.94 11.00
C GLY A 211 14.66 -0.09 11.88
N PHE A 212 14.25 1.11 12.26
CA PHE A 212 15.04 2.04 13.07
C PHE A 212 15.32 1.51 14.49
N HIS A 213 14.41 0.71 15.06
CA HIS A 213 14.54 0.13 16.39
C HIS A 213 14.96 -1.35 16.38
N ALA A 214 15.46 -1.85 15.25
CA ALA A 214 15.92 -3.22 15.17
C ALA A 214 17.12 -3.47 16.11
N THR A 215 17.06 -4.58 16.86
CA THR A 215 18.08 -4.97 17.84
C THR A 215 18.32 -6.47 17.79
N GLY A 216 19.50 -6.93 18.19
CA GLY A 216 19.83 -8.36 18.27
C GLY A 216 20.40 -8.94 16.97
N GLY A 217 21.13 -8.14 16.20
CA GLY A 217 21.88 -8.58 15.03
C GLY A 217 20.98 -8.99 13.85
N ALA A 218 21.50 -9.81 12.94
CA ALA A 218 20.77 -10.27 11.75
C ALA A 218 19.42 -10.94 12.05
N PRO A 219 19.27 -11.79 13.10
CA PRO A 219 17.95 -12.32 13.48
C PRO A 219 16.95 -11.24 13.92
N GLY A 220 17.45 -10.12 14.47
CA GLY A 220 16.63 -8.98 14.86
C GLY A 220 16.07 -8.24 13.66
N VAL A 221 16.86 -8.07 12.58
CA VAL A 221 16.40 -7.50 11.32
C VAL A 221 15.29 -8.37 10.72
N GLY A 222 15.47 -9.70 10.70
CA GLY A 222 14.44 -10.61 10.21
C GLY A 222 13.12 -10.47 10.96
N ARG A 223 13.16 -10.30 12.28
CA ARG A 223 11.96 -10.02 13.11
C ARG A 223 11.33 -8.68 12.74
N ALA A 224 12.13 -7.61 12.64
CA ALA A 224 11.65 -6.28 12.26
C ALA A 224 10.95 -6.27 10.90
N VAL A 225 11.47 -7.03 9.93
CA VAL A 225 10.85 -7.22 8.61
C VAL A 225 9.50 -7.91 8.72
N ASN A 226 9.44 -9.03 9.43
CA ASN A 226 8.18 -9.77 9.61
C ASN A 226 7.12 -8.95 10.36
N ASP A 227 7.50 -8.28 11.44
CA ASP A 227 6.62 -7.42 12.23
C ASP A 227 6.10 -6.25 11.38
N THR A 228 6.95 -5.70 10.50
CA THR A 228 6.55 -4.65 9.57
C THR A 228 5.40 -5.09 8.69
N VAL A 229 5.49 -6.25 8.05
CA VAL A 229 4.43 -6.75 7.16
C VAL A 229 3.15 -7.02 7.94
N VAL A 230 3.24 -7.77 9.04
CA VAL A 230 2.07 -8.16 9.84
C VAL A 230 1.34 -6.95 10.43
N VAL A 231 2.08 -6.04 11.06
CA VAL A 231 1.50 -4.85 11.70
C VAL A 231 0.94 -3.89 10.66
N SER A 232 1.66 -3.65 9.55
CA SER A 232 1.18 -2.78 8.48
C SER A 232 -0.11 -3.32 7.86
N CYS A 233 -0.15 -4.62 7.49
CA CYS A 233 -1.33 -5.24 6.91
C CYS A 233 -2.54 -5.16 7.85
N THR A 234 -2.35 -5.48 9.12
CA THR A 234 -3.41 -5.37 10.12
C THR A 234 -3.92 -3.94 10.26
N ALA A 235 -3.00 -2.98 10.37
CA ALA A 235 -3.36 -1.57 10.56
C ALA A 235 -4.11 -0.99 9.37
N PHE A 236 -3.64 -1.20 8.13
CA PHE A 236 -4.33 -0.62 6.99
C PHE A 236 -5.63 -1.35 6.64
N VAL A 237 -5.79 -2.66 6.91
CA VAL A 237 -7.06 -3.36 6.72
C VAL A 237 -8.12 -2.81 7.68
N VAL A 238 -7.76 -2.55 8.93
CA VAL A 238 -8.66 -1.87 9.87
C VAL A 238 -8.99 -0.45 9.38
N ALA A 239 -7.98 0.31 8.95
CA ALA A 239 -8.18 1.65 8.41
C ALA A 239 -9.04 1.64 7.13
N ASN A 240 -8.93 0.59 6.30
CA ASN A 240 -9.74 0.42 5.09
C ASN A 240 -11.24 0.45 5.39
N TYR A 241 -11.69 -0.27 6.42
CA TYR A 241 -13.09 -0.28 6.81
C TYR A 241 -13.60 1.13 7.14
N PHE A 242 -12.88 1.87 7.96
CA PHE A 242 -13.28 3.23 8.33
C PHE A 242 -13.25 4.20 7.15
N LEU A 243 -12.23 4.11 6.30
CA LEU A 243 -12.13 4.98 5.12
C LEU A 243 -13.19 4.64 4.08
N SER A 244 -13.49 3.36 3.85
CA SER A 244 -14.56 2.95 2.94
C SER A 244 -15.91 3.43 3.45
N SER A 245 -16.18 3.27 4.74
CA SER A 245 -17.40 3.78 5.36
C SER A 245 -17.51 5.31 5.25
N ALA A 246 -16.43 6.04 5.47
CA ALA A 246 -16.44 7.50 5.37
C ALA A 246 -16.58 8.03 3.93
N LEU A 247 -16.01 7.33 2.93
CA LEU A 247 -15.99 7.78 1.55
C LEU A 247 -17.22 7.33 0.73
N TYR A 248 -17.82 6.18 1.06
CA TYR A 248 -18.83 5.53 0.23
C TYR A 248 -20.18 5.27 0.95
N ALA A 249 -20.31 5.64 2.22
CA ALA A 249 -21.55 5.44 2.98
C ALA A 249 -22.67 6.45 2.64
N TRP A 250 -22.40 7.37 1.68
CA TRP A 250 -23.36 8.42 1.26
C TRP A 250 -23.76 8.30 -0.21
#